data_78103cf09cd9587c0b4095c8dc1f59e0
#
_entry.id   78103cf09cd9587c0b4095c8dc1f59e0
#
_cell.length_a   1.000
_cell.length_b   1.000
_cell.length_c   1.000
_cell.angle_alpha   90.00
_cell.angle_beta   90.00
_cell.angle_gamma   90.00
#
_symmetry.space_group_name_H-M   'P 1'
#
loop_
_entity.id
_entity.type
_entity.pdbx_description
1 polymer ?
#
loop_
_entity_poly.entity_id
_entity_poly.type
_entity_poly.pdbx_seq_one_letter_code
_entity_poly.pdbx_strand_id
1 'polypeptide(L)'
;DAAKLAEKDLNGTARFVGMGGAMGALGGDITTMGTNPAGIGIYRSNDVMTSFSFSAYGAESKYDRETFNNDKNRWSFDNIGFVFSTKVGNETPLRYVNFGFNYKRSKSLYKNMSMAGFMGVYGDRPVSQANYMAQQATDAAKYVWDSYREPLDYSNRNIYSDNEAGWLGAIGFQGGMIEKDSKDENLYHPLNYGEPYSVFNSREQGGVGEYDFNIAFNISDRVYLGVTVGAYDVNYKKYSGYDESYDNDEGYLLDSYSKIKGSGFDIKLGAIIRPFENSSFRVGFAVHTPTFYKLTYATSARMTTDYKASTGDWDRIIVDTYDYVGDMERDYRLNTPWTFNVNMGYTVGNSLALGAEYEYEDYSTMKFKYPGNEGGGDMEFETAEAKNCLKGTHTFRLGAEYKVIPQFAFRLGYNYTSSAFKDEAVKYLPSNSIMTDTDFSNKMSQNVFTLGIGYRGSI
;
A
#
# COMPACT_ATOMS: atom_id res chain seq x y z
N ASP A 1 -3.34 5.62 0.80
CA ASP A 1 -2.34 5.19 -0.20
C ASP A 1 -0.97 4.92 0.42
N ALA A 2 -0.44 5.77 1.33
CA ALA A 2 0.89 5.57 1.91
C ALA A 2 1.04 4.20 2.62
N ALA A 3 0.05 3.78 3.41
CA ALA A 3 0.05 2.46 4.04
C ALA A 3 0.11 1.33 3.01
N LYS A 4 -0.67 1.43 1.91
CA LYS A 4 -0.64 0.46 0.81
C LYS A 4 0.74 0.33 0.16
N LEU A 5 1.48 1.43 0.03
CA LEU A 5 2.83 1.43 -0.58
C LEU A 5 3.91 0.89 0.37
N ALA A 6 3.69 0.99 1.67
CA ALA A 6 4.63 0.49 2.69
C ALA A 6 4.39 -0.97 3.06
N GLU A 7 3.17 -1.47 2.92
CA GLU A 7 2.84 -2.88 3.15
C GLU A 7 3.58 -3.80 2.17
N LYS A 8 3.96 -4.99 2.65
CA LYS A 8 4.63 -6.02 1.86
C LYS A 8 3.77 -7.27 1.80
N ASP A 9 3.64 -7.86 0.61
CA ASP A 9 2.98 -9.15 0.43
C ASP A 9 3.93 -10.30 0.78
N LEU A 10 3.38 -11.44 1.22
CA LEU A 10 4.13 -12.68 1.30
C LEU A 10 4.43 -13.19 -0.12
N ASN A 11 5.59 -12.81 -0.64
CA ASN A 11 6.03 -13.12 -2.00
C ASN A 11 7.53 -13.39 -2.06
N GLY A 12 7.98 -14.12 -3.10
CA GLY A 12 9.36 -14.50 -3.29
C GLY A 12 9.50 -15.89 -3.92
N THR A 13 10.49 -16.66 -3.51
CA THR A 13 10.64 -18.04 -3.97
C THR A 13 9.48 -18.92 -3.47
N ALA A 14 9.14 -19.97 -4.21
CA ALA A 14 8.11 -20.92 -3.80
C ALA A 14 8.42 -21.59 -2.45
N ARG A 15 9.73 -21.74 -2.10
CA ARG A 15 10.15 -22.24 -0.81
C ARG A 15 9.85 -21.25 0.30
N PHE A 16 10.20 -19.98 0.11
CA PHE A 16 9.94 -18.91 1.07
C PHE A 16 8.44 -18.76 1.35
N VAL A 17 7.62 -18.70 0.29
CA VAL A 17 6.17 -18.61 0.41
C VAL A 17 5.59 -19.85 1.10
N GLY A 18 6.04 -21.06 0.71
CA GLY A 18 5.59 -22.31 1.31
C GLY A 18 5.90 -22.42 2.82
N MET A 19 6.92 -21.71 3.30
CA MET A 19 7.29 -21.58 4.71
C MET A 19 6.59 -20.42 5.43
N GLY A 20 5.57 -19.82 4.83
CA GLY A 20 4.90 -18.63 5.40
C GLY A 20 5.81 -17.41 5.57
N GLY A 21 6.98 -17.38 4.91
CA GLY A 21 7.99 -16.35 5.05
C GLY A 21 8.92 -16.51 6.25
N ALA A 22 8.78 -17.55 7.10
CA ALA A 22 9.55 -17.75 8.33
C ALA A 22 10.95 -18.34 8.05
N MET A 23 11.75 -17.64 7.27
CA MET A 23 13.08 -18.09 6.82
C MET A 23 14.24 -17.22 7.30
N GLY A 24 13.98 -16.16 8.07
CA GLY A 24 14.98 -15.18 8.46
C GLY A 24 16.18 -15.74 9.21
N ALA A 25 16.00 -16.73 10.12
CA ALA A 25 17.09 -17.43 10.81
C ALA A 25 17.49 -18.73 10.12
N LEU A 26 16.62 -19.34 9.31
CA LEU A 26 16.95 -20.55 8.55
C LEU A 26 17.91 -20.21 7.41
N GLY A 27 17.67 -19.11 6.71
CA GLY A 27 18.45 -18.65 5.57
C GLY A 27 18.48 -19.64 4.39
N GLY A 28 19.43 -19.47 3.48
CA GLY A 28 19.57 -20.34 2.31
C GLY A 28 18.41 -20.22 1.32
N ASP A 29 17.87 -19.00 1.19
CA ASP A 29 16.89 -18.59 0.20
C ASP A 29 17.13 -17.13 -0.17
N ILE A 30 17.13 -16.82 -1.47
CA ILE A 30 17.45 -15.45 -1.95
C ILE A 30 16.45 -14.41 -1.46
N THR A 31 15.20 -14.79 -1.19
CA THR A 31 14.18 -13.87 -0.68
C THR A 31 14.53 -13.30 0.70
N THR A 32 15.43 -13.98 1.46
CA THR A 32 15.88 -13.49 2.76
C THR A 32 16.70 -12.20 2.68
N MET A 33 17.19 -11.79 1.50
CA MET A 33 17.81 -10.47 1.30
C MET A 33 16.89 -9.34 1.74
N GLY A 34 15.58 -9.50 1.53
CA GLY A 34 14.55 -8.53 1.87
C GLY A 34 13.97 -8.67 3.28
N THR A 35 14.34 -9.69 4.07
CA THR A 35 13.84 -9.89 5.44
C THR A 35 14.98 -9.91 6.47
N ASN A 36 15.90 -10.86 6.35
CA ASN A 36 17.13 -10.88 7.13
C ASN A 36 18.34 -11.11 6.21
N PRO A 37 19.09 -10.06 5.86
CA PRO A 37 20.23 -10.11 4.95
C PRO A 37 21.29 -11.15 5.28
N ALA A 38 21.45 -11.48 6.56
CA ALA A 38 22.41 -12.49 7.03
C ALA A 38 22.08 -13.91 6.54
N GLY A 39 20.83 -14.16 6.13
CA GLY A 39 20.39 -15.44 5.57
C GLY A 39 21.18 -15.87 4.32
N ILE A 40 21.73 -14.90 3.57
CA ILE A 40 22.60 -15.15 2.42
C ILE A 40 23.98 -15.67 2.85
N GLY A 41 24.44 -15.35 4.06
CA GLY A 41 25.68 -15.86 4.61
C GLY A 41 25.73 -17.38 4.82
N ILE A 42 24.58 -18.05 4.74
CA ILE A 42 24.47 -19.51 4.90
C ILE A 42 24.82 -20.26 3.61
N TYR A 43 24.78 -19.61 2.45
CA TYR A 43 25.15 -20.21 1.17
C TYR A 43 26.62 -20.62 1.13
N ARG A 44 26.86 -21.80 0.53
CA ARG A 44 28.19 -22.37 0.31
C ARG A 44 28.47 -22.75 -1.16
N SER A 45 27.51 -22.45 -2.02
CA SER A 45 27.57 -22.63 -3.47
C SER A 45 26.79 -21.53 -4.15
N ASN A 46 27.07 -21.32 -5.42
CA ASN A 46 26.27 -20.42 -6.26
C ASN A 46 24.84 -20.96 -6.44
N ASP A 47 23.90 -20.05 -6.55
CA ASP A 47 22.50 -20.40 -6.73
C ASP A 47 21.80 -19.38 -7.61
N VAL A 48 20.80 -19.81 -8.40
CA VAL A 48 19.94 -18.98 -9.22
C VAL A 48 18.51 -19.45 -9.03
N MET A 49 17.61 -18.54 -8.73
CA MET A 49 16.21 -18.83 -8.50
C MET A 49 15.31 -17.91 -9.30
N THR A 50 14.16 -18.44 -9.73
CA THR A 50 13.06 -17.66 -10.33
C THR A 50 11.73 -18.25 -9.92
N SER A 51 10.70 -17.40 -9.83
CA SER A 51 9.36 -17.84 -9.49
C SER A 51 8.30 -17.06 -10.24
N PHE A 52 7.18 -17.76 -10.49
CA PHE A 52 5.97 -17.26 -11.09
C PHE A 52 4.78 -17.69 -10.26
N SER A 53 3.73 -16.90 -10.25
CA SER A 53 2.48 -17.26 -9.57
C SER A 53 1.26 -17.02 -10.46
N PHE A 54 0.22 -17.75 -10.13
CA PHE A 54 -1.14 -17.46 -10.56
C PHE A 54 -1.93 -17.08 -9.30
N SER A 55 -2.54 -15.91 -9.32
CA SER A 55 -3.33 -15.39 -8.20
C SER A 55 -4.78 -15.26 -8.61
N ALA A 56 -5.67 -15.79 -7.80
CA ALA A 56 -7.10 -15.55 -7.86
C ALA A 56 -7.50 -14.69 -6.64
N TYR A 57 -7.84 -13.43 -6.89
CA TYR A 57 -8.28 -12.50 -5.87
C TYR A 57 -9.79 -12.41 -5.91
N GLY A 58 -10.45 -12.59 -4.75
CA GLY A 58 -11.85 -12.28 -4.54
C GLY A 58 -11.98 -11.13 -3.55
N ALA A 59 -12.83 -10.17 -3.84
CA ALA A 59 -13.22 -9.12 -2.91
C ALA A 59 -14.72 -9.22 -2.64
N GLU A 60 -15.10 -9.46 -1.39
CA GLU A 60 -16.48 -9.39 -0.94
C GLU A 60 -16.68 -8.07 -0.19
N SER A 61 -17.67 -7.30 -0.60
CA SER A 61 -18.09 -6.07 0.05
C SER A 61 -19.52 -6.22 0.53
N LYS A 62 -19.78 -5.84 1.78
CA LYS A 62 -21.10 -5.83 2.37
C LYS A 62 -21.44 -4.41 2.80
N TYR A 63 -22.53 -3.91 2.30
CA TYR A 63 -23.06 -2.63 2.68
C TYR A 63 -24.59 -2.67 2.67
N ASP A 64 -25.21 -2.12 3.72
CA ASP A 64 -26.64 -2.23 3.97
C ASP A 64 -27.10 -3.71 3.93
N ARG A 65 -27.93 -4.09 2.99
CA ARG A 65 -28.43 -5.48 2.82
C ARG A 65 -27.80 -6.21 1.63
N GLU A 66 -26.90 -5.56 0.92
CA GLU A 66 -26.33 -6.08 -0.31
C GLU A 66 -24.91 -6.61 -0.12
N THR A 67 -24.59 -7.64 -0.91
CA THR A 67 -23.25 -8.26 -0.94
C THR A 67 -22.75 -8.28 -2.37
N PHE A 68 -21.58 -7.72 -2.60
CA PHE A 68 -20.93 -7.66 -3.91
C PHE A 68 -19.68 -8.52 -3.88
N ASN A 69 -19.51 -9.34 -4.93
CA ASN A 69 -18.34 -10.17 -5.13
C ASN A 69 -17.62 -9.75 -6.40
N ASN A 70 -16.32 -9.47 -6.28
CA ASN A 70 -15.47 -9.09 -7.41
C ASN A 70 -14.24 -9.98 -7.45
N ASP A 71 -14.07 -10.67 -8.57
CA ASP A 71 -12.95 -11.56 -8.79
C ASP A 71 -11.91 -10.95 -9.74
N LYS A 72 -10.65 -11.29 -9.49
CA LYS A 72 -9.53 -10.90 -10.34
C LYS A 72 -8.52 -12.03 -10.43
N ASN A 73 -8.38 -12.61 -11.61
CA ASN A 73 -7.38 -13.63 -11.90
C ASN A 73 -6.18 -13.04 -12.63
N ARG A 74 -4.97 -13.46 -12.25
CA ARG A 74 -3.75 -12.92 -12.84
C ARG A 74 -2.57 -13.87 -12.76
N TRP A 75 -1.85 -14.00 -13.86
CA TRP A 75 -0.47 -14.51 -13.88
C TRP A 75 0.51 -13.39 -13.54
N SER A 76 1.54 -13.70 -12.79
CA SER A 76 2.57 -12.74 -12.43
C SER A 76 3.95 -13.37 -12.32
N PHE A 77 4.94 -12.56 -12.67
CA PHE A 77 6.34 -12.80 -12.37
C PHE A 77 6.61 -12.32 -10.94
N ASP A 78 7.15 -13.17 -10.09
CA ASP A 78 7.27 -12.88 -8.67
C ASP A 78 8.70 -12.54 -8.26
N ASN A 79 9.68 -13.30 -8.78
CA ASN A 79 11.04 -13.20 -8.29
C ASN A 79 12.04 -13.75 -9.31
N ILE A 80 13.22 -13.13 -9.37
CA ILE A 80 14.43 -13.64 -9.98
C ILE A 80 15.64 -13.13 -9.21
N GLY A 81 16.61 -14.00 -9.00
CA GLY A 81 17.85 -13.59 -8.36
C GLY A 81 18.91 -14.66 -8.39
N PHE A 82 20.08 -14.29 -7.87
CA PHE A 82 21.24 -15.15 -7.79
C PHE A 82 22.08 -14.86 -6.55
N VAL A 83 22.86 -15.85 -6.15
CA VAL A 83 23.89 -15.73 -5.12
C VAL A 83 25.20 -16.29 -5.66
N PHE A 84 26.27 -15.51 -5.53
CA PHE A 84 27.64 -15.96 -5.71
C PHE A 84 28.30 -16.17 -4.36
N SER A 85 28.70 -17.42 -4.08
CA SER A 85 29.32 -17.81 -2.81
C SER A 85 30.80 -18.03 -3.02
N THR A 86 31.62 -17.23 -2.33
CA THR A 86 33.07 -17.31 -2.40
C THR A 86 33.61 -17.82 -1.09
N LYS A 87 34.27 -18.98 -1.14
CA LYS A 87 35.00 -19.55 0.02
C LYS A 87 36.31 -18.81 0.23
N VAL A 88 36.50 -18.27 1.43
CA VAL A 88 37.73 -17.56 1.82
C VAL A 88 38.78 -18.54 2.35
N GLY A 89 38.38 -19.44 3.27
CA GLY A 89 39.26 -20.45 3.81
C GLY A 89 38.61 -21.35 4.84
N ASN A 90 39.30 -22.43 5.20
CA ASN A 90 38.85 -23.36 6.24
C ASN A 90 39.43 -23.02 7.63
N GLU A 91 40.57 -22.33 7.68
CA GLU A 91 41.30 -22.04 8.91
C GLU A 91 41.11 -20.60 9.40
N THR A 92 40.60 -19.73 8.54
CA THR A 92 40.26 -18.33 8.88
C THR A 92 38.89 -18.26 9.55
N PRO A 93 38.66 -17.34 10.50
CA PRO A 93 37.31 -17.10 11.04
C PRO A 93 36.30 -16.77 9.96
N LEU A 94 36.65 -15.96 8.95
CA LEU A 94 35.83 -15.67 7.79
C LEU A 94 35.87 -16.87 6.83
N ARG A 95 34.75 -17.61 6.76
CA ARG A 95 34.62 -18.82 5.95
C ARG A 95 34.17 -18.53 4.51
N TYR A 96 33.15 -17.70 4.39
CA TYR A 96 32.55 -17.34 3.10
C TYR A 96 32.21 -15.85 3.06
N VAL A 97 32.32 -15.31 1.87
CA VAL A 97 31.75 -14.00 1.49
C VAL A 97 30.79 -14.24 0.32
N ASN A 98 29.54 -13.85 0.49
CA ASN A 98 28.47 -14.08 -0.47
C ASN A 98 27.94 -12.76 -0.99
N PHE A 99 27.75 -12.68 -2.30
CA PHE A 99 27.11 -11.57 -2.98
C PHE A 99 25.79 -12.05 -3.57
N GLY A 100 24.74 -11.26 -3.44
CA GLY A 100 23.45 -11.61 -3.97
C GLY A 100 22.76 -10.44 -4.63
N PHE A 101 21.94 -10.79 -5.61
CA PHE A 101 20.95 -9.91 -6.22
C PHE A 101 19.60 -10.61 -6.23
N ASN A 102 18.55 -9.88 -5.94
CA ASN A 102 17.19 -10.39 -6.01
C ASN A 102 16.23 -9.29 -6.45
N TYR A 103 15.47 -9.55 -7.50
CA TYR A 103 14.24 -8.81 -7.80
C TYR A 103 13.07 -9.58 -7.24
N LYS A 104 12.16 -8.91 -6.55
CA LYS A 104 10.85 -9.46 -6.18
C LYS A 104 9.76 -8.39 -6.30
N ARG A 105 8.54 -8.84 -6.58
CA ARG A 105 7.37 -7.98 -6.43
C ARG A 105 7.02 -7.90 -4.94
N SER A 106 7.31 -6.76 -4.31
CA SER A 106 7.09 -6.53 -2.88
C SER A 106 5.61 -6.37 -2.54
N LYS A 107 4.85 -5.67 -3.40
CA LYS A 107 3.40 -5.45 -3.23
C LYS A 107 2.66 -5.56 -4.55
N SER A 108 1.52 -6.25 -4.54
CA SER A 108 0.54 -6.25 -5.63
C SER A 108 -0.64 -5.35 -5.25
N LEU A 109 -0.97 -4.38 -6.09
CA LEU A 109 -2.06 -3.44 -5.87
C LEU A 109 -3.25 -3.69 -6.81
N TYR A 110 -3.34 -4.90 -7.38
CA TYR A 110 -4.47 -5.28 -8.24
C TYR A 110 -5.67 -5.67 -7.41
N LYS A 111 -6.71 -4.82 -7.46
CA LYS A 111 -7.98 -5.05 -6.75
C LYS A 111 -9.12 -4.45 -7.53
N ASN A 112 -10.23 -5.16 -7.60
CA ASN A 112 -11.53 -4.62 -8.02
C ASN A 112 -12.45 -4.64 -6.79
N MET A 113 -13.29 -3.63 -6.66
CA MET A 113 -14.25 -3.54 -5.56
C MET A 113 -15.51 -2.84 -6.05
N SER A 114 -16.67 -3.34 -5.63
CA SER A 114 -17.97 -2.71 -5.83
C SER A 114 -18.72 -2.68 -4.51
N MET A 115 -19.49 -1.62 -4.29
CA MET A 115 -20.31 -1.43 -3.10
C MET A 115 -21.51 -0.58 -3.48
N ALA A 116 -22.70 -0.91 -2.97
CA ALA A 116 -23.90 -0.09 -3.19
C ALA A 116 -24.84 -0.18 -1.99
N GLY A 117 -25.69 0.84 -1.83
CA GLY A 117 -26.72 0.89 -0.80
C GLY A 117 -27.11 2.32 -0.45
N PHE A 118 -28.09 2.44 0.41
CA PHE A 118 -28.46 3.72 1.00
C PHE A 118 -27.44 4.13 2.06
N MET A 119 -26.98 5.39 2.00
CA MET A 119 -25.95 5.90 2.93
C MET A 119 -26.49 6.16 4.34
N GLY A 120 -27.81 6.15 4.50
CA GLY A 120 -28.48 6.39 5.77
C GLY A 120 -28.56 7.85 6.14
N VAL A 121 -28.91 8.11 7.41
CA VAL A 121 -29.15 9.45 7.94
C VAL A 121 -28.25 9.69 9.14
N TYR A 122 -27.62 10.86 9.20
CA TYR A 122 -26.86 11.33 10.35
C TYR A 122 -27.61 12.51 11.01
N GLY A 123 -28.15 12.28 12.21
CA GLY A 123 -29.10 13.21 12.81
C GLY A 123 -30.39 13.28 11.98
N ASP A 124 -30.77 14.47 11.53
CA ASP A 124 -31.96 14.71 10.71
C ASP A 124 -31.62 14.88 9.20
N ARG A 125 -30.38 14.60 8.79
CA ARG A 125 -29.92 14.82 7.42
C ARG A 125 -29.45 13.53 6.76
N PRO A 126 -29.89 13.23 5.53
CA PRO A 126 -29.33 12.15 4.75
C PRO A 126 -27.84 12.33 4.54
N VAL A 127 -27.11 11.22 4.55
CA VAL A 127 -25.67 11.19 4.23
C VAL A 127 -25.53 11.15 2.72
N SER A 128 -24.78 12.10 2.16
CA SER A 128 -24.50 12.22 0.74
C SER A 128 -23.09 12.76 0.54
N GLN A 129 -22.42 12.42 -0.56
CA GLN A 129 -21.15 13.02 -0.92
C GLN A 129 -21.32 14.52 -1.25
N ALA A 130 -22.49 14.95 -1.70
CA ALA A 130 -22.79 16.37 -1.90
C ALA A 130 -22.66 17.20 -0.61
N ASN A 131 -22.89 16.59 0.58
CA ASN A 131 -22.63 17.25 1.85
C ASN A 131 -21.13 17.53 2.04
N TYR A 132 -20.25 16.61 1.65
CA TYR A 132 -18.79 16.80 1.70
C TYR A 132 -18.30 17.81 0.66
N MET A 133 -18.93 17.86 -0.53
CA MET A 133 -18.69 18.89 -1.54
C MET A 133 -19.00 20.27 -0.97
N ALA A 134 -20.19 20.44 -0.36
CA ALA A 134 -20.61 21.69 0.25
C ALA A 134 -19.74 22.08 1.46
N GLN A 135 -19.34 21.09 2.29
CA GLN A 135 -18.45 21.34 3.42
C GLN A 135 -17.08 21.81 2.94
N GLN A 136 -16.46 21.14 1.95
CA GLN A 136 -15.16 21.52 1.42
C GLN A 136 -15.20 22.93 0.80
N ALA A 137 -16.24 23.24 0.02
CA ALA A 137 -16.44 24.56 -0.57
C ALA A 137 -16.60 25.64 0.49
N THR A 138 -17.38 25.36 1.55
CA THR A 138 -17.58 26.26 2.69
C THR A 138 -16.28 26.50 3.46
N ASP A 139 -15.52 25.44 3.75
CA ASP A 139 -14.26 25.55 4.46
C ASP A 139 -13.24 26.35 3.65
N ALA A 140 -13.13 26.09 2.35
CA ALA A 140 -12.24 26.82 1.48
C ALA A 140 -12.64 28.32 1.36
N ALA A 141 -13.93 28.63 1.35
CA ALA A 141 -14.40 30.02 1.32
C ALA A 141 -14.13 30.77 2.64
N LYS A 142 -14.22 30.09 3.78
CA LYS A 142 -14.00 30.68 5.12
C LYS A 142 -12.53 30.80 5.50
N TYR A 143 -11.68 29.87 5.04
CA TYR A 143 -10.23 29.86 5.36
C TYR A 143 -9.40 30.63 4.33
N VAL A 144 -9.81 31.84 3.98
CA VAL A 144 -8.94 32.76 3.24
C VAL A 144 -7.89 33.30 4.22
N TRP A 145 -6.71 32.68 4.22
CA TRP A 145 -5.56 33.05 5.11
C TRP A 145 -4.98 34.42 4.80
N ASP A 146 -5.25 34.95 3.63
CA ASP A 146 -4.77 36.25 3.18
C ASP A 146 -5.94 37.20 3.02
N SER A 147 -5.99 38.23 3.86
CA SER A 147 -7.01 39.29 3.81
C SER A 147 -6.96 40.14 2.52
N TYR A 148 -5.98 39.92 1.65
CA TYR A 148 -5.86 40.55 0.34
C TYR A 148 -6.29 39.67 -0.82
N ARG A 149 -6.69 38.44 -0.57
CA ARG A 149 -7.14 37.50 -1.59
C ARG A 149 -8.63 37.71 -1.88
N GLU A 150 -8.97 37.72 -3.17
CA GLU A 150 -10.36 37.69 -3.58
C GLU A 150 -11.03 36.37 -3.18
N PRO A 151 -12.33 36.36 -2.84
CA PRO A 151 -13.07 35.14 -2.57
C PRO A 151 -12.94 34.15 -3.71
N LEU A 152 -12.89 32.84 -3.37
CA LEU A 152 -12.84 31.77 -4.36
C LEU A 152 -14.08 31.80 -5.25
N ASP A 153 -13.88 31.93 -6.54
CA ASP A 153 -14.94 31.88 -7.55
C ASP A 153 -15.00 30.49 -8.18
N TYR A 154 -15.84 29.63 -7.66
CA TYR A 154 -16.08 28.29 -8.18
C TYR A 154 -16.73 28.25 -9.56
N SER A 155 -17.26 29.37 -10.08
CA SER A 155 -17.72 29.46 -11.47
C SER A 155 -16.56 29.55 -12.47
N ASN A 156 -15.37 29.95 -11.98
CA ASN A 156 -14.18 30.07 -12.79
C ASN A 156 -13.58 28.69 -13.08
N ARG A 157 -13.39 28.38 -14.35
CA ARG A 157 -12.80 27.11 -14.81
C ARG A 157 -11.34 26.93 -14.40
N ASN A 158 -10.61 27.99 -14.13
CA ASN A 158 -9.23 27.94 -13.64
C ASN A 158 -9.11 27.59 -12.17
N ILE A 159 -10.23 27.40 -11.46
CA ILE A 159 -10.28 27.08 -10.05
C ILE A 159 -9.46 25.80 -9.70
N TYR A 160 -9.36 24.85 -10.62
CA TYR A 160 -8.58 23.61 -10.44
C TYR A 160 -7.06 23.83 -10.39
N SER A 161 -6.57 24.99 -10.83
CA SER A 161 -5.17 25.40 -10.68
C SER A 161 -4.89 26.07 -9.33
N ASP A 162 -5.93 26.44 -8.60
CA ASP A 162 -5.81 27.11 -7.31
C ASP A 162 -5.50 26.09 -6.21
N ASN A 163 -4.38 26.32 -5.50
CA ASN A 163 -3.92 25.40 -4.45
C ASN A 163 -4.77 25.41 -3.18
N GLU A 164 -5.69 26.37 -3.02
CA GLU A 164 -6.56 26.49 -1.84
C GLU A 164 -8.00 26.08 -2.15
N ALA A 165 -8.36 25.96 -3.42
CA ALA A 165 -9.66 25.46 -3.83
C ALA A 165 -9.66 23.93 -3.81
N GLY A 166 -10.54 23.35 -3.01
CA GLY A 166 -10.76 21.90 -3.03
C GLY A 166 -11.47 21.45 -4.29
N TRP A 167 -10.94 20.43 -4.93
CA TRP A 167 -11.50 19.94 -6.19
C TRP A 167 -12.90 19.36 -6.06
N LEU A 168 -13.17 18.66 -4.93
CA LEU A 168 -14.48 18.08 -4.68
C LEU A 168 -15.57 19.16 -4.56
N GLY A 169 -15.27 20.27 -3.86
CA GLY A 169 -16.16 21.43 -3.79
C GLY A 169 -16.35 22.13 -5.14
N ALA A 170 -15.25 22.33 -5.89
CA ALA A 170 -15.29 22.98 -7.19
C ALA A 170 -16.11 22.18 -8.21
N ILE A 171 -15.86 20.87 -8.32
CA ILE A 171 -16.59 20.02 -9.26
C ILE A 171 -18.06 19.85 -8.87
N GLY A 172 -18.35 19.82 -7.57
CA GLY A 172 -19.73 19.79 -7.05
C GLY A 172 -20.51 21.04 -7.39
N PHE A 173 -19.89 22.23 -7.29
CA PHE A 173 -20.51 23.50 -7.67
C PHE A 173 -20.73 23.60 -9.19
N GLN A 174 -19.70 23.34 -9.98
CA GLN A 174 -19.79 23.39 -11.44
C GLN A 174 -20.71 22.30 -12.02
N GLY A 175 -20.77 21.14 -11.36
CA GLY A 175 -21.66 20.03 -11.69
C GLY A 175 -23.09 20.20 -11.22
N GLY A 176 -23.43 21.32 -10.53
CA GLY A 176 -24.80 21.61 -10.09
C GLY A 176 -25.26 20.71 -8.93
N MET A 177 -24.34 20.21 -8.08
CA MET A 177 -24.73 19.43 -6.89
C MET A 177 -24.79 20.26 -5.62
N ILE A 178 -24.10 21.40 -5.61
CA ILE A 178 -24.11 22.35 -4.51
C ILE A 178 -24.34 23.77 -5.03
N GLU A 179 -24.95 24.61 -4.22
CA GLU A 179 -25.13 26.00 -4.50
C GLU A 179 -24.66 26.90 -3.36
N LYS A 180 -24.43 28.16 -3.68
CA LYS A 180 -24.04 29.20 -2.72
C LYS A 180 -25.28 29.69 -1.96
N ASP A 181 -25.17 29.87 -0.64
CA ASP A 181 -26.25 30.43 0.16
C ASP A 181 -26.57 31.88 -0.27
N SER A 182 -27.82 32.21 -0.31
CA SER A 182 -28.29 33.54 -0.75
C SER A 182 -28.02 34.66 0.26
N LYS A 183 -27.74 34.33 1.54
CA LYS A 183 -27.53 35.28 2.63
C LYS A 183 -26.10 35.30 3.14
N ASP A 184 -25.36 34.18 3.02
CA ASP A 184 -23.98 34.04 3.42
C ASP A 184 -23.15 33.54 2.23
N GLU A 185 -22.40 34.44 1.61
CA GLU A 185 -21.60 34.14 0.43
C GLU A 185 -20.44 33.15 0.67
N ASN A 186 -20.14 32.83 1.92
CA ASN A 186 -19.12 31.85 2.30
C ASN A 186 -19.71 30.48 2.66
N LEU A 187 -21.01 30.31 2.51
CA LEU A 187 -21.71 29.07 2.84
C LEU A 187 -22.24 28.39 1.58
N TYR A 188 -22.05 27.10 1.49
CA TYR A 188 -22.54 26.26 0.39
C TYR A 188 -23.45 25.15 0.92
N HIS A 189 -24.46 24.78 0.15
CA HIS A 189 -25.40 23.71 0.48
C HIS A 189 -25.56 22.72 -0.67
N PRO A 190 -25.91 21.44 -0.38
CA PRO A 190 -26.35 20.52 -1.41
C PRO A 190 -27.69 21.04 -2.03
N LEU A 191 -27.84 20.85 -3.34
CA LEU A 191 -29.09 21.15 -4.02
C LEU A 191 -30.18 20.11 -3.78
N ASN A 192 -29.80 18.86 -3.55
CA ASN A 192 -30.73 17.78 -3.21
C ASN A 192 -30.52 17.34 -1.75
N TYR A 193 -31.61 17.19 -1.01
CA TYR A 193 -31.64 16.79 0.40
C TYR A 193 -32.26 15.41 0.61
N GLY A 194 -32.57 14.66 -0.48
CA GLY A 194 -33.04 13.28 -0.41
C GLY A 194 -31.96 12.31 0.05
N GLU A 195 -32.36 11.15 0.55
CA GLU A 195 -31.45 10.06 0.83
C GLU A 195 -31.06 9.36 -0.49
N PRO A 196 -29.79 9.43 -0.92
CA PRO A 196 -29.39 8.83 -2.17
C PRO A 196 -29.18 7.33 -2.04
N TYR A 197 -29.48 6.57 -3.09
CA TYR A 197 -28.89 5.27 -3.33
C TYR A 197 -27.53 5.48 -3.99
N SER A 198 -26.47 5.00 -3.33
CA SER A 198 -25.09 5.24 -3.74
C SER A 198 -24.46 3.97 -4.28
N VAL A 199 -23.71 4.09 -5.37
CA VAL A 199 -22.93 2.99 -5.97
C VAL A 199 -21.46 3.42 -6.07
N PHE A 200 -20.57 2.59 -5.55
CA PHE A 200 -19.13 2.79 -5.67
C PHE A 200 -18.48 1.61 -6.37
N ASN A 201 -17.70 1.90 -7.40
CA ASN A 201 -16.89 0.93 -8.11
C ASN A 201 -15.44 1.41 -8.17
N SER A 202 -14.49 0.52 -7.90
CA SER A 202 -13.08 0.85 -8.06
C SER A 202 -12.27 -0.27 -8.69
N ARG A 203 -11.23 0.14 -9.42
CA ARG A 203 -10.26 -0.73 -10.05
C ARG A 203 -8.86 -0.22 -9.75
N GLU A 204 -8.10 -1.00 -9.00
CA GLU A 204 -6.71 -0.71 -8.68
C GLU A 204 -5.77 -1.60 -9.50
N GLN A 205 -4.62 -1.06 -9.90
CA GLN A 205 -3.63 -1.75 -10.72
C GLN A 205 -2.22 -1.31 -10.36
N GLY A 206 -1.26 -2.22 -10.57
CA GLY A 206 0.16 -1.95 -10.38
C GLY A 206 0.73 -2.62 -9.15
N GLY A 207 1.78 -2.04 -8.60
CA GLY A 207 2.48 -2.60 -7.45
C GLY A 207 3.79 -1.92 -7.15
N VAL A 208 4.53 -2.54 -6.25
CA VAL A 208 5.87 -2.13 -5.85
C VAL A 208 6.85 -3.25 -6.20
N GLY A 209 7.85 -2.96 -7.04
CA GLY A 209 9.00 -3.81 -7.31
C GLY A 209 10.13 -3.49 -6.35
N GLU A 210 10.85 -4.51 -5.90
CA GLU A 210 12.01 -4.40 -4.99
C GLU A 210 13.21 -5.09 -5.60
N TYR A 211 14.36 -4.41 -5.62
CA TYR A 211 15.64 -4.85 -6.14
C TYR A 211 16.65 -4.81 -5.01
N ASP A 212 17.03 -5.97 -4.51
CA ASP A 212 17.94 -6.13 -3.38
C ASP A 212 19.35 -6.46 -3.86
N PHE A 213 20.34 -5.69 -3.41
CA PHE A 213 21.76 -5.94 -3.58
C PHE A 213 22.36 -6.28 -2.21
N ASN A 214 22.89 -7.50 -2.05
CA ASN A 214 23.30 -8.02 -0.76
C ASN A 214 24.78 -8.39 -0.74
N ILE A 215 25.42 -8.14 0.40
CA ILE A 215 26.69 -8.76 0.79
C ILE A 215 26.52 -9.42 2.17
N ALA A 216 26.96 -10.66 2.30
CA ALA A 216 26.86 -11.40 3.55
C ALA A 216 28.14 -12.18 3.86
N PHE A 217 28.40 -12.33 5.14
CA PHE A 217 29.61 -12.94 5.70
C PHE A 217 29.22 -14.12 6.57
N ASN A 218 29.99 -15.22 6.41
CA ASN A 218 29.93 -16.38 7.27
C ASN A 218 31.18 -16.43 8.14
N ILE A 219 31.01 -16.27 9.44
CA ILE A 219 32.09 -16.25 10.42
C ILE A 219 32.00 -17.53 11.24
N SER A 220 32.99 -18.42 11.02
CA SER A 220 33.18 -19.71 11.75
C SER A 220 31.93 -20.62 11.72
N ASP A 221 31.04 -20.48 10.73
CA ASP A 221 29.74 -21.19 10.65
C ASP A 221 28.85 -21.01 11.88
N ARG A 222 29.09 -19.94 12.67
CA ARG A 222 28.36 -19.62 13.91
C ARG A 222 27.71 -18.26 13.88
N VAL A 223 28.33 -17.25 13.25
CA VAL A 223 27.81 -15.90 13.11
C VAL A 223 27.74 -15.56 11.63
N TYR A 224 26.58 -15.10 11.22
CA TYR A 224 26.34 -14.62 9.86
C TYR A 224 25.91 -13.16 9.96
N LEU A 225 26.51 -12.32 9.14
CA LEU A 225 26.18 -10.90 9.05
C LEU A 225 25.84 -10.59 7.61
N GLY A 226 24.90 -9.68 7.40
CA GLY A 226 24.49 -9.28 6.06
C GLY A 226 24.03 -7.83 6.00
N VAL A 227 24.27 -7.24 4.85
CA VAL A 227 23.80 -5.90 4.50
C VAL A 227 23.11 -5.99 3.14
N THR A 228 21.93 -5.41 3.02
CA THR A 228 21.23 -5.23 1.75
C THR A 228 20.97 -3.76 1.50
N VAL A 229 21.20 -3.30 0.28
CA VAL A 229 20.69 -2.05 -0.24
C VAL A 229 19.50 -2.41 -1.13
N GLY A 230 18.32 -1.95 -0.76
CA GLY A 230 17.09 -2.11 -1.51
C GLY A 230 16.81 -0.88 -2.38
N ALA A 231 16.44 -1.11 -3.63
CA ALA A 231 15.89 -0.09 -4.52
C ALA A 231 14.47 -0.48 -4.89
N TYR A 232 13.58 0.51 -4.99
CA TYR A 232 12.16 0.28 -5.20
C TYR A 232 11.65 1.05 -6.41
N ASP A 233 10.71 0.43 -7.15
CA ASP A 233 9.93 1.04 -8.21
C ASP A 233 8.45 0.96 -7.87
N VAL A 234 7.77 2.11 -7.92
CA VAL A 234 6.35 2.25 -7.62
C VAL A 234 5.60 2.62 -8.88
N ASN A 235 4.57 1.83 -9.21
CA ASN A 235 3.62 2.16 -10.26
C ASN A 235 2.23 1.72 -9.80
N TYR A 236 1.40 2.68 -9.42
CA TYR A 236 0.05 2.46 -8.93
C TYR A 236 -0.93 3.34 -9.70
N LYS A 237 -2.08 2.78 -10.04
CA LYS A 237 -3.19 3.47 -10.68
C LYS A 237 -4.49 3.02 -10.04
N LYS A 238 -5.39 3.98 -9.80
CA LYS A 238 -6.75 3.74 -9.35
C LYS A 238 -7.74 4.47 -10.25
N TYR A 239 -8.78 3.78 -10.64
CA TYR A 239 -9.98 4.33 -11.25
C TYR A 239 -11.12 4.04 -10.31
N SER A 240 -11.95 5.02 -10.01
CA SER A 240 -13.17 4.83 -9.24
C SER A 240 -14.30 5.64 -9.85
N GLY A 241 -15.51 5.10 -9.77
CA GLY A 241 -16.75 5.75 -10.08
C GLY A 241 -17.64 5.72 -8.85
N TYR A 242 -18.16 6.87 -8.46
CA TYR A 242 -19.11 7.04 -7.38
C TYR A 242 -20.38 7.69 -7.94
N ASP A 243 -21.47 6.99 -7.77
CA ASP A 243 -22.79 7.40 -8.26
C ASP A 243 -23.73 7.64 -7.08
N GLU A 244 -24.53 8.70 -7.14
CA GLU A 244 -25.68 8.93 -6.26
C GLU A 244 -26.91 9.17 -7.10
N SER A 245 -27.96 8.40 -6.84
CA SER A 245 -29.28 8.52 -7.48
C SER A 245 -30.34 8.83 -6.42
N TYR A 246 -31.19 9.80 -6.70
CA TYR A 246 -32.23 10.26 -5.80
C TYR A 246 -33.63 9.78 -6.26
N ASP A 247 -34.63 9.86 -5.39
CA ASP A 247 -36.01 9.41 -5.67
C ASP A 247 -36.69 10.07 -6.87
N ASN A 248 -36.20 11.24 -7.29
CA ASN A 248 -36.69 11.99 -8.46
C ASN A 248 -35.98 11.60 -9.77
N ASP A 249 -35.23 10.50 -9.75
CA ASP A 249 -34.37 10.01 -10.85
C ASP A 249 -33.20 10.94 -11.22
N GLU A 250 -33.03 12.07 -10.54
CA GLU A 250 -31.84 12.91 -10.67
C GLU A 250 -30.65 12.24 -9.97
N GLY A 251 -29.44 12.58 -10.42
CA GLY A 251 -28.25 12.03 -9.82
C GLY A 251 -26.97 12.48 -10.49
N TYR A 252 -25.87 11.96 -10.01
CA TYR A 252 -24.56 12.23 -10.61
C TYR A 252 -23.64 11.03 -10.53
N LEU A 253 -22.71 10.96 -11.47
CA LEU A 253 -21.58 10.05 -11.47
C LEU A 253 -20.31 10.88 -11.35
N LEU A 254 -19.46 10.58 -10.35
CA LEU A 254 -18.13 11.14 -10.17
C LEU A 254 -17.10 10.07 -10.48
N ASP A 255 -16.47 10.19 -11.65
CA ASP A 255 -15.32 9.39 -12.03
C ASP A 255 -14.03 10.04 -11.52
N SER A 256 -13.19 9.28 -10.86
CA SER A 256 -11.89 9.73 -10.35
C SER A 256 -10.77 8.86 -10.87
N TYR A 257 -9.69 9.49 -11.28
CA TYR A 257 -8.45 8.84 -11.66
C TYR A 257 -7.32 9.29 -10.76
N SER A 258 -6.55 8.36 -10.27
CA SER A 258 -5.31 8.66 -9.55
C SER A 258 -4.19 7.71 -9.93
N LYS A 259 -2.96 8.23 -9.87
CA LYS A 259 -1.74 7.51 -10.23
C LYS A 259 -0.62 7.93 -9.31
N ILE A 260 0.15 6.96 -8.83
CA ILE A 260 1.38 7.21 -8.07
C ILE A 260 2.52 6.49 -8.77
N LYS A 261 3.56 7.24 -9.08
CA LYS A 261 4.81 6.72 -9.66
C LYS A 261 6.00 7.23 -8.88
N GLY A 262 7.07 6.47 -8.91
CA GLY A 262 8.34 6.91 -8.37
C GLY A 262 9.25 5.78 -7.96
N SER A 263 10.27 6.13 -7.22
CA SER A 263 11.31 5.21 -6.78
C SER A 263 11.68 5.46 -5.32
N GLY A 264 12.28 4.49 -4.70
CA GLY A 264 12.74 4.58 -3.32
C GLY A 264 13.99 3.74 -3.07
N PHE A 265 14.58 3.91 -1.91
CA PHE A 265 15.68 3.07 -1.46
C PHE A 265 15.63 2.88 0.06
N ASP A 266 16.20 1.79 0.53
CA ASP A 266 16.43 1.50 1.94
C ASP A 266 17.76 0.77 2.17
N ILE A 267 18.11 0.60 3.44
CA ILE A 267 19.25 -0.22 3.88
C ILE A 267 18.72 -1.19 4.93
N LYS A 268 19.08 -2.46 4.77
CA LYS A 268 18.71 -3.55 5.67
C LYS A 268 19.97 -4.16 6.28
N LEU A 269 19.98 -4.34 7.58
CA LEU A 269 21.07 -4.99 8.32
C LEU A 269 20.55 -6.25 8.97
N GLY A 270 21.32 -7.31 8.92
CA GLY A 270 20.94 -8.60 9.51
C GLY A 270 22.09 -9.31 10.20
N ALA A 271 21.73 -10.07 11.22
CA ALA A 271 22.62 -10.98 11.92
C ALA A 271 21.90 -12.30 12.22
N ILE A 272 22.61 -13.43 12.12
CA ILE A 272 22.16 -14.75 12.58
C ILE A 272 23.28 -15.35 13.43
N ILE A 273 22.92 -15.89 14.57
CA ILE A 273 23.85 -16.51 15.52
C ILE A 273 23.40 -17.93 15.83
N ARG A 274 24.35 -18.85 15.87
CA ARG A 274 24.19 -20.20 16.42
C ARG A 274 24.81 -20.22 17.84
N PRO A 275 23.97 -20.04 18.90
CA PRO A 275 24.50 -19.86 20.25
C PRO A 275 25.13 -21.12 20.82
N PHE A 276 24.67 -22.31 20.39
CA PHE A 276 25.11 -23.59 20.92
C PHE A 276 25.90 -24.40 19.88
N GLU A 277 27.08 -24.95 20.27
CA GLU A 277 27.95 -25.70 19.36
C GLU A 277 27.31 -26.97 18.80
N ASN A 278 26.62 -27.70 19.66
CA ASN A 278 26.03 -29.00 19.33
C ASN A 278 24.58 -28.92 18.91
N SER A 279 24.07 -27.70 18.64
CA SER A 279 22.69 -27.46 18.24
C SER A 279 22.64 -26.75 16.89
N SER A 280 21.63 -27.10 16.11
CA SER A 280 21.29 -26.39 14.88
C SER A 280 20.42 -25.14 15.12
N PHE A 281 20.12 -24.84 16.39
CA PHE A 281 19.31 -23.68 16.76
C PHE A 281 20.01 -22.38 16.36
N ARG A 282 19.22 -21.46 15.77
CA ARG A 282 19.68 -20.16 15.29
C ARG A 282 18.71 -19.09 15.78
N VAL A 283 19.26 -17.94 16.13
CA VAL A 283 18.52 -16.73 16.42
C VAL A 283 19.00 -15.66 15.47
N GLY A 284 18.09 -14.95 14.86
CA GLY A 284 18.38 -13.86 13.93
C GLY A 284 17.71 -12.57 14.34
N PHE A 285 18.34 -11.47 13.95
CA PHE A 285 17.85 -10.12 14.13
C PHE A 285 18.04 -9.36 12.81
N ALA A 286 17.06 -8.55 12.44
CA ALA A 286 17.20 -7.64 11.33
C ALA A 286 16.57 -6.28 11.66
N VAL A 287 17.17 -5.23 11.11
CA VAL A 287 16.68 -3.87 11.19
C VAL A 287 16.73 -3.25 9.79
N HIS A 288 15.61 -2.69 9.34
CA HIS A 288 15.56 -1.97 8.09
C HIS A 288 15.32 -0.49 8.36
N THR A 289 16.02 0.36 7.65
CA THR A 289 15.72 1.80 7.66
C THR A 289 14.35 2.05 7.02
N PRO A 290 13.75 3.23 7.22
CA PRO A 290 12.67 3.67 6.37
C PRO A 290 13.05 3.53 4.89
N THR A 291 12.07 3.17 4.06
CA THR A 291 12.20 3.35 2.61
C THR A 291 11.98 4.82 2.29
N PHE A 292 12.97 5.45 1.67
CA PHE A 292 12.94 6.85 1.29
C PHE A 292 12.43 6.96 -0.15
N TYR A 293 11.13 7.19 -0.29
CA TYR A 293 10.49 7.34 -1.59
C TYR A 293 10.51 8.78 -2.10
N LYS A 294 10.69 8.92 -3.43
CA LYS A 294 10.35 10.11 -4.21
C LYS A 294 9.21 9.72 -5.13
N LEU A 295 8.06 10.36 -4.96
CA LEU A 295 6.82 9.98 -5.61
C LEU A 295 6.18 11.18 -6.30
N THR A 296 5.51 10.92 -7.42
CA THR A 296 4.62 11.85 -8.11
C THR A 296 3.20 11.28 -8.02
N TYR A 297 2.29 12.07 -7.46
CA TYR A 297 0.86 11.81 -7.46
C TYR A 297 0.24 12.60 -8.61
N ALA A 298 -0.52 11.92 -9.47
CA ALA A 298 -1.27 12.52 -10.55
C ALA A 298 -2.76 12.20 -10.42
N THR A 299 -3.64 13.16 -10.68
CA THR A 299 -5.09 12.97 -10.55
C THR A 299 -5.87 13.78 -11.58
N SER A 300 -7.03 13.26 -11.97
CA SER A 300 -8.08 13.95 -12.70
C SER A 300 -9.44 13.40 -12.27
N ALA A 301 -10.49 14.19 -12.47
CA ALA A 301 -11.86 13.82 -12.12
C ALA A 301 -12.85 14.32 -13.16
N ARG A 302 -13.93 13.55 -13.36
CA ARG A 302 -15.04 13.92 -14.23
C ARG A 302 -16.35 13.70 -13.50
N MET A 303 -17.19 14.73 -13.51
CA MET A 303 -18.54 14.65 -12.98
C MET A 303 -19.55 14.74 -14.12
N THR A 304 -20.51 13.84 -14.09
CA THR A 304 -21.68 13.84 -14.99
C THR A 304 -22.91 13.90 -14.13
N THR A 305 -23.70 14.96 -14.27
CA THR A 305 -24.95 15.18 -13.52
C THR A 305 -26.11 15.13 -14.47
N ASP A 306 -27.10 14.28 -14.16
CA ASP A 306 -28.38 14.22 -14.86
C ASP A 306 -29.45 14.89 -13.98
N TYR A 307 -30.16 15.88 -14.52
CA TYR A 307 -31.18 16.62 -13.79
C TYR A 307 -32.35 16.94 -14.68
N LYS A 308 -33.51 17.26 -14.08
CA LYS A 308 -34.70 17.63 -14.77
C LYS A 308 -34.82 19.16 -14.85
N ALA A 309 -34.74 19.71 -16.06
CA ALA A 309 -34.85 21.14 -16.28
C ALA A 309 -36.27 21.65 -15.92
N SER A 310 -36.42 22.93 -15.73
CA SER A 310 -37.72 23.57 -15.44
C SER A 310 -38.78 23.37 -16.54
N THR A 311 -38.36 23.03 -17.75
CA THR A 311 -39.20 22.62 -18.88
C THR A 311 -39.82 21.24 -18.72
N GLY A 312 -39.28 20.43 -17.79
CA GLY A 312 -39.62 19.02 -17.60
C GLY A 312 -38.77 18.05 -18.43
N ASP A 313 -37.90 18.57 -19.28
CA ASP A 313 -36.96 17.74 -20.08
C ASP A 313 -35.71 17.39 -19.27
N TRP A 314 -35.09 16.24 -19.59
CA TRP A 314 -33.84 15.85 -19.03
C TRP A 314 -32.70 16.65 -19.66
N ASP A 315 -31.78 17.12 -18.81
CA ASP A 315 -30.55 17.79 -19.23
C ASP A 315 -29.35 17.23 -18.47
N ARG A 316 -28.15 17.51 -18.98
CA ARG A 316 -26.90 16.94 -18.46
C ARG A 316 -25.81 17.98 -18.35
N ILE A 317 -25.17 18.04 -17.19
CA ILE A 317 -23.95 18.81 -16.97
C ILE A 317 -22.76 17.85 -16.95
N ILE A 318 -21.68 18.19 -17.67
CA ILE A 318 -20.41 17.46 -17.64
C ILE A 318 -19.31 18.44 -17.26
N VAL A 319 -18.57 18.10 -16.21
CA VAL A 319 -17.39 18.83 -15.76
C VAL A 319 -16.22 17.85 -15.76
N ASP A 320 -15.17 18.17 -16.51
CA ASP A 320 -13.97 17.32 -16.60
C ASP A 320 -12.74 18.17 -16.26
N THR A 321 -12.06 17.85 -15.16
CA THR A 321 -10.88 18.61 -14.72
C THR A 321 -9.74 18.50 -15.71
N TYR A 322 -9.68 17.38 -16.46
CA TYR A 322 -8.65 17.15 -17.47
C TYR A 322 -8.68 18.19 -18.58
N ASP A 323 -9.87 18.68 -18.96
CA ASP A 323 -10.04 19.72 -19.99
C ASP A 323 -9.47 21.08 -19.57
N TYR A 324 -9.25 21.28 -18.25
CA TYR A 324 -8.77 22.56 -17.69
C TYR A 324 -7.31 22.53 -17.29
N VAL A 325 -6.86 21.46 -16.64
CA VAL A 325 -5.52 21.35 -16.04
C VAL A 325 -4.76 20.09 -16.44
N GLY A 326 -5.36 19.21 -17.26
CA GLY A 326 -4.80 17.88 -17.56
C GLY A 326 -4.81 16.98 -16.31
N ASP A 327 -3.90 16.01 -16.26
CA ASP A 327 -3.60 15.30 -15.03
C ASP A 327 -2.80 16.23 -14.12
N MET A 328 -3.40 16.67 -13.00
CA MET A 328 -2.69 17.48 -12.01
C MET A 328 -1.63 16.64 -11.32
N GLU A 329 -0.38 17.04 -11.42
CA GLU A 329 0.74 16.33 -10.83
C GLU A 329 1.30 17.06 -9.61
N ARG A 330 1.60 16.29 -8.55
CA ARG A 330 2.27 16.80 -7.34
C ARG A 330 3.37 15.83 -6.91
N ASP A 331 4.57 16.37 -6.79
CA ASP A 331 5.71 15.62 -6.26
C ASP A 331 5.74 15.69 -4.74
N TYR A 332 6.08 14.58 -4.10
CA TYR A 332 6.28 14.49 -2.67
C TYR A 332 7.30 13.40 -2.31
N ARG A 333 7.76 13.42 -1.07
CA ARG A 333 8.58 12.36 -0.51
C ARG A 333 7.81 11.66 0.60
N LEU A 334 7.98 10.35 0.67
CA LEU A 334 7.41 9.51 1.71
C LEU A 334 8.52 8.71 2.37
N ASN A 335 8.64 8.82 3.70
CA ASN A 335 9.47 7.95 4.50
C ASN A 335 8.56 6.94 5.20
N THR A 336 8.80 5.64 4.96
CA THR A 336 8.07 4.55 5.61
C THR A 336 8.58 4.34 7.04
N PRO A 337 7.97 3.45 7.86
CA PRO A 337 8.49 3.11 9.18
C PRO A 337 9.85 2.40 9.14
N TRP A 338 10.53 2.38 10.29
CA TRP A 338 11.56 1.39 10.58
C TRP A 338 10.94 0.01 10.74
N THR A 339 11.64 -1.03 10.26
CA THR A 339 11.25 -2.43 10.48
C THR A 339 12.22 -3.08 11.46
N PHE A 340 11.69 -3.74 12.48
CA PHE A 340 12.44 -4.54 13.44
C PHE A 340 11.98 -5.98 13.36
N ASN A 341 12.92 -6.90 13.17
CA ASN A 341 12.61 -8.30 12.97
C ASN A 341 13.47 -9.19 13.89
N VAL A 342 12.81 -10.14 14.56
CA VAL A 342 13.43 -11.19 15.38
C VAL A 342 12.98 -12.54 14.84
N ASN A 343 13.94 -13.43 14.60
CA ASN A 343 13.65 -14.72 14.00
C ASN A 343 14.39 -15.86 14.70
N MET A 344 13.80 -17.05 14.65
CA MET A 344 14.34 -18.29 15.19
C MET A 344 14.27 -19.37 14.13
N GLY A 345 15.28 -20.21 14.10
CA GLY A 345 15.34 -21.36 13.19
C GLY A 345 15.92 -22.57 13.90
N TYR A 346 15.35 -23.73 13.62
CA TYR A 346 15.84 -25.02 14.13
C TYR A 346 15.76 -26.09 13.06
N THR A 347 16.81 -26.89 12.95
CA THR A 347 16.80 -28.03 12.03
C THR A 347 17.08 -29.33 12.79
N VAL A 348 16.30 -30.38 12.49
CA VAL A 348 16.49 -31.73 13.05
C VAL A 348 17.07 -32.60 11.95
N GLY A 349 18.35 -32.91 12.09
CA GLY A 349 19.10 -33.60 11.04
C GLY A 349 18.98 -32.90 9.68
N ASN A 350 18.73 -33.70 8.63
CA ASN A 350 18.51 -33.20 7.27
C ASN A 350 17.04 -33.21 6.85
N SER A 351 16.13 -33.61 7.75
CA SER A 351 14.74 -33.93 7.40
C SER A 351 13.76 -32.84 7.79
N LEU A 352 13.96 -32.14 8.92
CA LEU A 352 13.02 -31.17 9.41
C LEU A 352 13.68 -29.80 9.60
N ALA A 353 13.04 -28.73 9.11
CA ALA A 353 13.41 -27.36 9.41
C ALA A 353 12.18 -26.61 9.93
N LEU A 354 12.34 -25.89 11.04
CA LEU A 354 11.32 -25.08 11.68
C LEU A 354 11.77 -23.62 11.73
N GLY A 355 10.89 -22.71 11.39
CA GLY A 355 11.12 -21.26 11.44
C GLY A 355 10.02 -20.55 12.19
N ALA A 356 10.38 -19.54 12.97
CA ALA A 356 9.45 -18.61 13.60
C ALA A 356 10.02 -17.19 13.46
N GLU A 357 9.17 -16.21 13.22
CA GLU A 357 9.56 -14.84 12.99
C GLU A 357 8.53 -13.87 13.53
N TYR A 358 8.99 -12.79 14.12
CA TYR A 358 8.19 -11.66 14.55
C TYR A 358 8.78 -10.38 13.97
N GLU A 359 7.91 -9.56 13.37
CA GLU A 359 8.28 -8.28 12.77
C GLU A 359 7.37 -7.18 13.30
N TYR A 360 7.94 -6.03 13.58
CA TYR A 360 7.25 -4.84 14.05
C TYR A 360 7.58 -3.63 13.17
N GLU A 361 6.54 -2.90 12.76
CA GLU A 361 6.62 -1.66 12.00
C GLU A 361 5.59 -0.67 12.56
N ASP A 362 6.01 0.54 12.91
CA ASP A 362 5.09 1.57 13.40
C ASP A 362 4.69 2.54 12.28
N TYR A 363 3.58 2.27 11.63
CA TYR A 363 3.06 3.07 10.52
C TYR A 363 2.68 4.49 10.93
N SER A 364 2.43 4.76 12.22
CA SER A 364 2.18 6.12 12.72
C SER A 364 3.40 7.04 12.62
N THR A 365 4.59 6.47 12.38
CA THR A 365 5.86 7.20 12.24
C THR A 365 6.16 7.64 10.80
N MET A 366 5.30 7.33 9.84
CA MET A 366 5.44 7.78 8.46
C MET A 366 5.55 9.30 8.37
N LYS A 367 6.38 9.78 7.44
CA LYS A 367 6.57 11.21 7.20
C LYS A 367 6.42 11.54 5.74
N PHE A 368 5.61 12.55 5.49
CA PHE A 368 5.49 13.20 4.20
C PHE A 368 6.34 14.46 4.18
N LYS A 369 6.98 14.73 3.04
CA LYS A 369 7.84 15.90 2.86
C LYS A 369 7.66 16.51 1.49
N TYR A 370 7.83 17.83 1.42
CA TYR A 370 7.88 18.54 0.16
C TYR A 370 9.09 18.10 -0.68
N PRO A 371 9.01 18.17 -2.02
CA PRO A 371 10.16 17.95 -2.89
C PRO A 371 11.24 19.01 -2.66
N GLY A 372 12.50 18.65 -2.72
CA GLY A 372 13.62 19.58 -2.56
C GLY A 372 14.89 18.83 -2.16
N ASN A 373 16.08 19.36 -2.53
CA ASN A 373 17.35 18.71 -2.23
C ASN A 373 17.91 19.10 -0.86
N GLU A 374 17.52 20.27 -0.33
CA GLU A 374 17.99 20.75 0.97
C GLU A 374 16.78 21.27 1.76
N GLY A 375 16.32 20.44 2.72
CA GLY A 375 15.40 20.88 3.75
C GLY A 375 13.98 21.21 3.29
N GLY A 376 13.46 20.53 2.27
CA GLY A 376 12.02 20.55 2.01
C GLY A 376 11.31 20.21 3.31
N GLY A 377 10.53 21.14 3.87
CA GLY A 377 9.83 20.99 5.13
C GLY A 377 8.92 19.78 5.16
N ASP A 378 8.53 19.34 6.33
CA ASP A 378 7.53 18.29 6.49
C ASP A 378 6.19 18.80 5.97
N MET A 379 5.45 17.96 5.26
CA MET A 379 4.04 18.16 4.96
C MET A 379 3.29 17.83 6.26
N GLU A 380 3.11 18.86 7.10
CA GLU A 380 2.67 18.68 8.48
C GLU A 380 1.28 18.07 8.58
N PHE A 381 0.37 18.48 7.68
CA PHE A 381 -1.00 17.97 7.66
C PHE A 381 -1.03 16.47 7.34
N GLU A 382 -0.44 16.03 6.24
CA GLU A 382 -0.42 14.63 5.80
C GLU A 382 0.35 13.74 6.79
N THR A 383 1.41 14.29 7.40
CA THR A 383 2.17 13.59 8.45
C THR A 383 1.34 13.43 9.73
N ALA A 384 0.59 14.46 10.14
CA ALA A 384 -0.31 14.39 11.28
C ALA A 384 -1.47 13.41 11.02
N GLU A 385 -2.05 13.40 9.83
CA GLU A 385 -3.09 12.45 9.44
C GLU A 385 -2.58 11.00 9.48
N ALA A 386 -1.38 10.74 8.98
CA ALA A 386 -0.77 9.41 9.12
C ALA A 386 -0.63 8.99 10.59
N LYS A 387 -0.17 9.89 11.46
CA LYS A 387 -0.05 9.65 12.90
C LYS A 387 -1.41 9.42 13.57
N ASN A 388 -2.44 10.15 13.15
CA ASN A 388 -3.79 10.06 13.72
C ASN A 388 -4.51 8.77 13.28
N CYS A 389 -4.35 8.34 12.03
CA CYS A 389 -5.08 7.22 11.45
C CYS A 389 -4.36 5.88 11.55
N LEU A 390 -3.02 5.88 11.63
CA LEU A 390 -2.22 4.66 11.58
C LEU A 390 -1.66 4.28 12.95
N LYS A 391 -1.30 3.01 13.09
CA LYS A 391 -0.72 2.42 14.31
C LYS A 391 0.40 1.43 13.98
N GLY A 392 1.05 0.92 15.02
CA GLY A 392 2.03 -0.16 14.89
C GLY A 392 1.39 -1.45 14.38
N THR A 393 2.08 -2.11 13.46
CA THR A 393 1.72 -3.43 12.93
C THR A 393 2.61 -4.51 13.51
N HIS A 394 2.03 -5.67 13.71
CA HIS A 394 2.68 -6.87 14.20
C HIS A 394 2.51 -7.97 13.17
N THR A 395 3.62 -8.52 12.68
CA THR A 395 3.61 -9.67 11.78
C THR A 395 4.23 -10.88 12.46
N PHE A 396 3.51 -11.99 12.47
CA PHE A 396 3.97 -13.28 12.99
C PHE A 396 4.03 -14.28 11.86
N ARG A 397 5.17 -14.98 11.71
CA ARG A 397 5.37 -16.00 10.69
C ARG A 397 5.84 -17.30 11.34
N LEU A 398 5.23 -18.40 10.95
CA LEU A 398 5.62 -19.76 11.34
C LEU A 398 5.77 -20.61 10.10
N GLY A 399 6.79 -21.47 10.08
CA GLY A 399 7.05 -22.35 8.95
C GLY A 399 7.69 -23.66 9.34
N ALA A 400 7.32 -24.71 8.63
CA ALA A 400 7.89 -26.04 8.75
C ALA A 400 8.19 -26.63 7.36
N GLU A 401 9.37 -27.19 7.17
CA GLU A 401 9.75 -27.96 5.98
C GLU A 401 10.13 -29.37 6.44
N TYR A 402 9.45 -30.39 5.92
CA TYR A 402 9.74 -31.78 6.19
C TYR A 402 10.12 -32.53 4.92
N LYS A 403 11.33 -33.08 4.89
CA LYS A 403 11.84 -33.92 3.80
C LYS A 403 11.54 -35.36 4.12
N VAL A 404 10.54 -35.93 3.44
CA VAL A 404 10.20 -37.36 3.55
C VAL A 404 11.34 -38.23 3.02
N ILE A 405 11.93 -37.81 1.91
CA ILE A 405 13.16 -38.33 1.31
C ILE A 405 14.01 -37.12 0.85
N PRO A 406 15.30 -37.31 0.60
CA PRO A 406 16.18 -36.19 0.20
C PRO A 406 15.71 -35.37 -0.99
N GLN A 407 14.91 -35.98 -1.88
CA GLN A 407 14.39 -35.35 -3.09
C GLN A 407 13.04 -34.65 -2.88
N PHE A 408 12.24 -35.08 -1.88
CA PHE A 408 10.88 -34.58 -1.67
C PHE A 408 10.72 -33.84 -0.34
N ALA A 409 10.26 -32.61 -0.41
CA ALA A 409 9.96 -31.77 0.75
C ALA A 409 8.51 -31.30 0.75
N PHE A 410 7.85 -31.41 1.89
CA PHE A 410 6.57 -30.77 2.18
C PHE A 410 6.79 -29.55 3.07
N ARG A 411 6.00 -28.49 2.82
CA ARG A 411 6.09 -27.23 3.56
C ARG A 411 4.71 -26.83 4.05
N LEU A 412 4.68 -26.27 5.23
CA LEU A 412 3.51 -25.68 5.84
C LEU A 412 3.94 -24.33 6.44
N GLY A 413 3.13 -23.31 6.24
CA GLY A 413 3.39 -22.00 6.79
C GLY A 413 2.14 -21.25 7.19
N TYR A 414 2.33 -20.31 8.09
CA TYR A 414 1.32 -19.36 8.54
C TYR A 414 1.93 -17.98 8.69
N ASN A 415 1.25 -16.97 8.17
CA ASN A 415 1.61 -15.58 8.30
C ASN A 415 0.39 -14.79 8.75
N TYR A 416 0.54 -14.04 9.83
CA TYR A 416 -0.45 -13.10 10.35
C TYR A 416 0.12 -11.69 10.35
N THR A 417 -0.64 -10.72 9.84
CA THR A 417 -0.30 -9.30 9.92
C THR A 417 -1.49 -8.52 10.46
N SER A 418 -1.27 -7.76 11.52
CA SER A 418 -2.30 -6.90 12.11
C SER A 418 -2.62 -5.70 11.22
N SER A 419 -3.81 -5.10 11.38
CA SER A 419 -4.17 -3.88 10.66
C SER A 419 -3.24 -2.72 11.01
N ALA A 420 -2.86 -1.95 9.99
CA ALA A 420 -2.13 -0.69 10.15
C ALA A 420 -3.03 0.49 10.58
N PHE A 421 -4.36 0.36 10.44
CA PHE A 421 -5.31 1.42 10.76
C PHE A 421 -5.83 1.29 12.19
N LYS A 422 -5.98 2.42 12.87
CA LYS A 422 -6.70 2.52 14.14
C LYS A 422 -8.20 2.31 13.92
N ASP A 423 -8.92 1.95 14.97
CA ASP A 423 -10.36 1.67 14.88
C ASP A 423 -11.20 2.93 14.60
N GLU A 424 -10.73 4.07 15.08
CA GLU A 424 -11.30 5.40 14.86
C GLU A 424 -10.82 6.09 13.58
N ALA A 425 -9.98 5.42 12.77
CA ALA A 425 -9.45 6.02 11.55
C ALA A 425 -10.56 6.36 10.55
N VAL A 426 -10.62 7.62 10.15
CA VAL A 426 -11.55 8.14 9.14
C VAL A 426 -10.78 8.87 8.06
N LYS A 427 -11.30 8.88 6.84
CA LYS A 427 -10.77 9.72 5.76
C LYS A 427 -11.18 11.16 6.02
N TYR A 428 -10.22 12.06 5.95
CA TYR A 428 -10.44 13.50 5.98
C TYR A 428 -9.93 14.13 4.68
N LEU A 429 -10.76 14.94 4.02
CA LEU A 429 -10.38 15.73 2.85
C LEU A 429 -10.26 17.19 3.26
N PRO A 430 -9.06 17.77 3.30
CA PRO A 430 -8.88 19.19 3.61
C PRO A 430 -9.49 20.06 2.51
N SER A 431 -9.76 21.33 2.84
CA SER A 431 -10.35 22.30 1.91
C SER A 431 -9.54 22.48 0.61
N ASN A 432 -8.25 22.22 0.65
CA ASN A 432 -7.34 22.31 -0.50
C ASN A 432 -7.02 20.96 -1.16
N SER A 433 -7.80 19.91 -0.88
CA SER A 433 -7.54 18.59 -1.46
C SER A 433 -7.87 18.54 -2.95
N ILE A 434 -6.94 17.98 -3.73
CA ILE A 434 -7.18 17.62 -5.12
C ILE A 434 -7.77 16.22 -5.29
N MET A 435 -7.97 15.49 -4.19
CA MET A 435 -8.57 14.16 -4.20
C MET A 435 -10.09 14.27 -4.27
N THR A 436 -10.67 13.60 -5.26
CA THR A 436 -12.13 13.50 -5.43
C THR A 436 -12.65 12.08 -5.21
N ASP A 437 -11.74 11.13 -5.13
CA ASP A 437 -12.03 9.72 -4.96
C ASP A 437 -12.67 9.41 -3.61
N THR A 438 -13.74 8.64 -3.64
CA THR A 438 -14.35 8.07 -2.43
C THR A 438 -13.47 6.94 -1.91
N ASP A 439 -13.07 7.01 -0.64
CA ASP A 439 -12.22 6.01 0.01
C ASP A 439 -12.87 5.51 1.29
N PHE A 440 -12.36 4.40 1.78
CA PHE A 440 -12.76 3.81 3.06
C PHE A 440 -11.52 3.26 3.74
N SER A 441 -11.51 3.28 5.07
CA SER A 441 -10.40 2.72 5.83
C SER A 441 -10.45 1.19 5.81
N ASN A 442 -9.32 0.55 5.53
CA ASN A 442 -9.17 -0.90 5.61
C ASN A 442 -8.60 -1.28 6.98
N LYS A 443 -9.47 -1.71 7.91
CA LYS A 443 -9.09 -2.13 9.27
C LYS A 443 -8.82 -3.63 9.38
N MET A 444 -8.72 -4.36 8.27
CA MET A 444 -8.60 -5.81 8.27
C MET A 444 -7.18 -6.26 8.60
N SER A 445 -7.06 -7.26 9.46
CA SER A 445 -5.85 -8.07 9.59
C SER A 445 -5.78 -9.09 8.46
N GLN A 446 -4.57 -9.52 8.14
CA GLN A 446 -4.32 -10.53 7.12
C GLN A 446 -3.89 -11.85 7.76
N ASN A 447 -4.49 -12.96 7.31
CA ASN A 447 -4.10 -14.32 7.66
C ASN A 447 -3.80 -15.09 6.39
N VAL A 448 -2.60 -15.66 6.30
CA VAL A 448 -2.16 -16.43 5.13
C VAL A 448 -1.71 -17.81 5.58
N PHE A 449 -2.37 -18.86 5.08
CA PHE A 449 -1.98 -20.24 5.24
C PHE A 449 -1.31 -20.72 3.96
N THR A 450 -0.17 -21.36 4.08
CA THR A 450 0.62 -21.83 2.93
C THR A 450 0.90 -23.32 3.01
N LEU A 451 0.80 -23.97 1.86
CA LEU A 451 1.21 -25.35 1.64
C LEU A 451 2.19 -25.38 0.47
N GLY A 452 3.22 -26.17 0.56
CA GLY A 452 4.23 -26.28 -0.49
C GLY A 452 4.72 -27.69 -0.67
N ILE A 453 5.05 -28.04 -1.92
CA ILE A 453 5.73 -29.27 -2.29
C ILE A 453 7.01 -28.87 -3.03
N GLY A 454 8.13 -29.48 -2.68
CA GLY A 454 9.39 -29.30 -3.36
C GLY A 454 9.96 -30.62 -3.85
N TYR A 455 10.47 -30.60 -5.08
CA TYR A 455 11.22 -31.72 -5.64
C TYR A 455 12.63 -31.27 -6.02
N ARG A 456 13.63 -32.03 -5.59
CA ARG A 456 15.03 -31.83 -5.94
C ARG A 456 15.48 -32.97 -6.86
N GLY A 457 15.59 -32.67 -8.15
CA GLY A 457 16.22 -33.59 -9.11
C GLY A 457 17.72 -33.70 -8.87
N SER A 458 18.32 -34.82 -9.21
CA SER A 458 19.75 -34.93 -9.43
C SER A 458 20.04 -34.50 -10.86
N ILE A 459 20.81 -33.46 -11.04
CA ILE A 459 21.43 -33.11 -12.34
C ILE A 459 22.77 -33.77 -12.42
#